data_16961a5c8f85e7f3da62610470e384f1
#
_entry.id   16961a5c8f85e7f3da62610470e384f1
#
_cell.length_a   1.000
_cell.length_b   1.000
_cell.length_c   1.000
_cell.angle_alpha   90.00
_cell.angle_beta   90.00
_cell.angle_gamma   90.00
#
_symmetry.space_group_name_H-M   'P 1'
#
loop_
_entity.id
_entity.type
_entity.pdbx_description
1 polymer ?
#
loop_
_entity_poly.entity_id
_entity_poly.type
_entity_poly.pdbx_seq_one_letter_code
_entity_poly.pdbx_strand_id
1 'polypeptide(L)' 'MTNSLKIERARHNMTQADLVVAISVSRQSINAMEKNKYVPSTVLALKLARLFKKPVEELFQLESTD' A
#
# COMPACT_ATOMS: atom_id res chain seq x y z
N MET A 1 11.10 5.84 1.80
CA MET A 1 10.57 4.52 1.39
C MET A 1 9.65 4.69 0.20
N THR A 2 9.78 3.83 -0.79
CA THR A 2 8.90 3.79 -1.96
C THR A 2 8.00 2.57 -1.89
N ASN A 3 7.00 2.49 -2.79
CA ASN A 3 6.12 1.34 -2.83
C ASN A 3 5.54 1.14 -4.24
N SER A 4 4.95 -0.03 -4.44
CA SER A 4 4.29 -0.41 -5.69
C SER A 4 2.78 -0.60 -5.52
N LEU A 5 2.19 0.04 -4.51
CA LEU A 5 0.76 -0.12 -4.21
C LEU A 5 -0.14 0.24 -5.38
N LYS A 6 0.14 1.36 -6.04
CA LYS A 6 -0.66 1.80 -7.18
C LYS A 6 -0.61 0.78 -8.32
N ILE A 7 0.56 0.22 -8.58
CA ILE A 7 0.75 -0.79 -9.62
C ILE A 7 -0.01 -2.08 -9.25
N GLU A 8 0.11 -2.53 -8.01
CA GLU A 8 -0.59 -3.73 -7.56
C GLU A 8 -2.10 -3.54 -7.57
N ARG A 9 -2.56 -2.37 -7.16
CA ARG A 9 -3.99 -2.03 -7.22
C ARG A 9 -4.49 -2.14 -8.66
N ALA A 10 -3.75 -1.59 -9.61
CA ALA A 10 -4.09 -1.66 -11.02
C ALA A 10 -4.12 -3.10 -11.54
N ARG A 11 -3.16 -3.92 -11.12
CA ARG A 11 -3.11 -5.34 -11.49
C ARG A 11 -4.32 -6.11 -11.02
N HIS A 12 -4.90 -5.72 -9.89
CA HIS A 12 -6.09 -6.34 -9.31
C HIS A 12 -7.38 -5.62 -9.71
N ASN A 13 -7.31 -4.67 -10.63
CA ASN A 13 -8.45 -3.87 -11.08
C ASN A 13 -9.18 -3.19 -9.92
N MET A 14 -8.43 -2.71 -8.93
CA MET A 14 -8.97 -2.03 -7.76
C MET A 14 -8.82 -0.53 -7.86
N THR A 15 -9.88 0.19 -7.52
CA THR A 15 -9.81 1.64 -7.30
C THR A 15 -9.27 1.93 -5.90
N GLN A 16 -8.94 3.20 -5.63
CA GLN A 16 -8.61 3.60 -4.25
C GLN A 16 -9.79 3.34 -3.32
N ALA A 17 -11.01 3.57 -3.79
CA ALA A 17 -12.22 3.31 -2.99
C ALA A 17 -12.36 1.83 -2.64
N ASP A 18 -12.03 0.93 -3.58
CA ASP A 18 -12.05 -0.52 -3.31
C ASP A 18 -11.04 -0.87 -2.22
N LEU A 19 -9.88 -0.25 -2.24
CA LEU A 19 -8.84 -0.50 -1.25
C LEU A 19 -9.24 0.03 0.13
N VAL A 20 -9.93 1.18 0.20
CA VAL A 20 -10.50 1.72 1.44
C VAL A 20 -11.37 0.66 2.12
N VAL A 21 -12.26 0.03 1.38
CA VAL A 21 -13.14 -1.01 1.92
C VAL A 21 -12.34 -2.23 2.36
N ALA A 22 -11.38 -2.65 1.54
CA ALA A 22 -10.63 -3.89 1.78
C ALA A 22 -9.75 -3.85 3.04
N ILE A 23 -9.14 -2.71 3.33
CA ILE A 23 -8.18 -2.60 4.44
C ILE A 23 -8.60 -1.60 5.53
N SER A 24 -9.79 -1.02 5.41
CA SER A 24 -10.39 -0.16 6.44
C SER A 24 -9.53 1.05 6.80
N VAL A 25 -8.99 1.76 5.79
CA VAL A 25 -8.29 3.03 5.99
C VAL A 25 -8.91 4.09 5.12
N SER A 26 -8.65 5.36 5.45
CA SER A 26 -9.19 6.48 4.68
C SER A 26 -8.56 6.56 3.29
N ARG A 27 -9.31 7.13 2.34
CA ARG A 27 -8.80 7.37 1.00
C ARG A 27 -7.59 8.32 1.03
N GLN A 28 -7.59 9.29 1.95
CA GLN A 28 -6.46 10.20 2.13
C GLN A 28 -5.19 9.44 2.51
N SER A 29 -5.29 8.46 3.40
CA SER A 29 -4.15 7.63 3.80
C SER A 29 -3.62 6.82 2.63
N ILE A 30 -4.50 6.23 1.83
CA ILE A 30 -4.11 5.45 0.66
C ILE A 30 -3.40 6.36 -0.36
N ASN A 31 -3.98 7.51 -0.64
CA ASN A 31 -3.39 8.47 -1.57
C ASN A 31 -2.01 8.92 -1.10
N ALA A 32 -1.86 9.22 0.19
CA ALA A 32 -0.59 9.64 0.77
C ALA A 32 0.46 8.50 0.70
N MET A 33 0.05 7.26 0.96
CA MET A 33 0.95 6.11 0.83
C MET A 33 1.43 5.94 -0.62
N GLU A 34 0.53 6.03 -1.57
CA GLU A 34 0.88 5.88 -2.99
C GLU A 34 1.83 6.97 -3.48
N LYS A 35 1.81 8.12 -2.83
CA LYS A 35 2.72 9.26 -3.12
C LYS A 35 4.00 9.24 -2.27
N ASN A 36 4.23 8.19 -1.53
CA ASN A 36 5.39 8.04 -0.63
C ASN A 36 5.45 9.11 0.47
N LYS A 37 4.30 9.66 0.85
CA LYS A 37 4.21 10.69 1.90
C LYS A 37 3.76 10.13 3.24
N TYR A 38 3.43 8.87 3.31
CA TYR A 38 2.95 8.22 4.52
C TYR A 38 3.48 6.79 4.56
N VAL A 39 4.16 6.46 5.65
CA VAL A 39 4.65 5.10 5.89
C VAL A 39 3.60 4.37 6.72
N PRO A 40 3.05 3.26 6.22
CA PRO A 40 2.01 2.55 6.96
C PRO A 40 2.55 1.90 8.23
N SER A 41 1.65 1.66 9.19
CA SER A 41 1.97 0.84 10.35
C SER A 41 2.28 -0.59 9.92
N THR A 42 2.93 -1.35 10.79
CA THR A 42 3.20 -2.77 10.54
C THR A 42 1.91 -3.53 10.27
N VAL A 43 0.85 -3.27 11.04
CA VAL A 43 -0.44 -3.93 10.83
C VAL A 43 -0.98 -3.64 9.43
N LEU A 44 -0.94 -2.40 9.01
CA LEU A 44 -1.44 -2.01 7.70
C LEU A 44 -0.61 -2.62 6.58
N ALA A 45 0.72 -2.62 6.72
CA ALA A 45 1.61 -3.24 5.74
C ALA A 45 1.33 -4.74 5.60
N LEU A 46 1.07 -5.44 6.69
CA LEU A 46 0.73 -6.87 6.67
C LEU A 46 -0.64 -7.12 6.04
N LYS A 47 -1.60 -6.24 6.27
CA LYS A 47 -2.91 -6.32 5.61
C LYS A 47 -2.79 -6.18 4.10
N LEU A 48 -1.97 -5.24 3.64
CA LEU A 48 -1.73 -5.04 2.21
C LEU A 48 -1.01 -6.25 1.59
N ALA A 49 -0.02 -6.79 2.27
CA ALA A 49 0.69 -7.98 1.83
C ALA A 49 -0.26 -9.18 1.67
N ARG A 50 -1.16 -9.37 2.63
CA ARG A 50 -2.16 -10.42 2.58
C ARG A 50 -3.14 -10.21 1.42
N LEU A 51 -3.59 -8.97 1.23
CA LEU A 51 -4.55 -8.64 0.17
C LEU A 51 -3.97 -8.92 -1.21
N PHE A 52 -2.74 -8.47 -1.46
CA PHE A 52 -2.08 -8.62 -2.74
C PHE A 52 -1.32 -9.93 -2.90
N LYS A 53 -1.29 -10.75 -1.84
CA LYS A 53 -0.61 -12.06 -1.82
C LYS A 53 0.86 -11.95 -2.20
N LYS A 54 1.53 -10.95 -1.63
CA LYS A 54 2.95 -10.67 -1.84
C LYS A 54 3.62 -10.36 -0.50
N PRO A 55 4.91 -10.68 -0.37
CA PRO A 55 5.66 -10.26 0.83
C PRO A 55 5.71 -8.73 0.92
N VAL A 56 5.80 -8.23 2.15
CA VAL A 56 5.89 -6.78 2.40
C VAL A 56 7.04 -6.15 1.62
N GLU A 57 8.18 -6.84 1.52
CA GLU A 57 9.37 -6.34 0.85
C GLU A 57 9.18 -6.14 -0.66
N GLU A 58 8.20 -6.82 -1.25
CA GLU A 58 7.85 -6.61 -2.66
C GLU A 58 6.91 -5.43 -2.86
N LEU A 59 6.18 -5.05 -1.81
CA LEU A 59 5.25 -3.92 -1.86
C LEU A 59 5.93 -2.61 -1.46
N PHE A 60 6.86 -2.66 -0.50
CA PHE A 60 7.54 -1.50 0.05
C PHE A 60 9.05 -1.69 -0.05
N GLN A 61 9.73 -0.66 -0.52
CA GLN A 61 11.18 -0.69 -0.70
C GLN A 61 11.84 0.43 0.12
N LEU A 62 12.91 0.08 0.81
CA LEU A 62 13.72 1.06 1.52
C LEU A 62 14.55 1.87 0.53
N GLU A 63 14.67 3.16 0.81
CA GLU A 63 15.60 4.03 0.11
C GLU A 63 16.88 4.15 0.94
N SER A 64 17.98 4.60 0.30
CA SER A 64 19.25 4.76 1.00
C SER A 64 19.19 5.77 2.15
N THR A 65 18.19 6.65 2.14
CA THR A 65 17.99 7.66 3.19
C THR A 65 17.07 7.20 4.33
N ASP A 66 16.50 6.02 4.21
CA ASP A 66 15.60 5.48 5.25
C ASP A 66 16.35 4.91 6.46
#